data_2f307592921bc0e0f4a20e7770890bcc
#
_entry.id   2f307592921bc0e0f4a20e7770890bcc
#
_cell.length_a   1.000
_cell.length_b   1.000
_cell.length_c   1.000
_cell.angle_alpha   90.00
_cell.angle_beta   90.00
_cell.angle_gamma   90.00
#
_symmetry.space_group_name_H-M   'P 1'
#
loop_
_entity.id
_entity.type
_entity.pdbx_description
1 polymer ?
#
loop_
_entity_poly.entity_id
_entity_poly.type
_entity_poly.pdbx_seq_one_letter_code
_entity_poly.pdbx_strand_id
1 'polypeptide(L)'
;MNSKICELLDIEFPLVAFTHCRDVVVAVSKAGGCGVLGAVGMTPEQLEEELKWIDDHIDGLPYGVDVLIPNKMADKDKKFDAEKLTSMIPQEYADFRADILEKHDIEANELRTIKTAATYMAENTKADGAKALLDVAFSHPIKIIANALGVPPDWMVQMGKDNNVKVAALLGTAQHAINQVKAGVDILVVSGTEAGGHCGSVSTMVLIPEVHQAIQPYGDVPILAAGGIA
;
A
#
# COMPACT_ATOMS: atom_id res chain seq x y z
N MET A 1 4.33 22.18 9.88
CA MET A 1 3.38 22.63 8.83
C MET A 1 1.97 22.28 9.31
N ASN A 2 1.05 23.23 9.41
CA ASN A 2 -0.33 22.91 9.85
C ASN A 2 -1.14 22.38 8.66
N SER A 3 -1.28 21.08 8.55
CA SER A 3 -2.19 20.43 7.59
C SER A 3 -3.03 19.38 8.31
N LYS A 4 -4.21 19.10 7.79
CA LYS A 4 -5.11 18.08 8.34
C LYS A 4 -4.45 16.70 8.41
N ILE A 5 -3.55 16.38 7.48
CA ILE A 5 -2.76 15.14 7.50
C ILE A 5 -1.83 15.11 8.70
N CYS A 6 -1.14 16.22 9.01
CA CYS A 6 -0.24 16.29 10.16
C CYS A 6 -1.00 16.04 11.47
N GLU A 7 -2.19 16.62 11.60
CA GLU A 7 -3.04 16.42 12.79
C GLU A 7 -3.59 14.99 12.90
N LEU A 8 -3.99 14.39 11.76
CA LEU A 8 -4.54 13.03 11.74
C LEU A 8 -3.52 11.94 12.04
N LEU A 9 -2.28 12.12 11.58
CA LEU A 9 -1.22 11.13 11.69
C LEU A 9 -0.19 11.45 12.77
N ASP A 10 -0.30 12.61 13.42
CA ASP A 10 0.67 13.10 14.42
C ASP A 10 2.10 13.20 13.85
N ILE A 11 2.23 13.87 12.71
CA ILE A 11 3.50 14.07 11.98
C ILE A 11 3.84 15.55 11.81
N GLU A 12 5.11 15.86 11.69
CA GLU A 12 5.60 17.24 11.54
C GLU A 12 5.37 17.78 10.12
N PHE A 13 5.61 16.94 9.11
CA PHE A 13 5.44 17.27 7.69
C PHE A 13 4.40 16.37 7.04
N PRO A 14 3.55 16.89 6.12
CA PRO A 14 2.53 16.10 5.44
C PRO A 14 3.15 15.20 4.34
N LEU A 15 4.16 14.41 4.73
CA LEU A 15 4.90 13.50 3.86
C LEU A 15 4.66 12.07 4.33
N VAL A 16 4.14 11.24 3.43
CA VAL A 16 3.94 9.82 3.64
C VAL A 16 4.76 9.06 2.60
N ALA A 17 5.59 8.12 3.02
CA ALA A 17 6.46 7.36 2.13
C ALA A 17 6.17 5.87 2.22
N PHE A 18 5.78 5.27 1.10
CA PHE A 18 5.62 3.84 0.94
C PHE A 18 6.95 3.16 0.66
N THR A 19 7.20 2.02 1.30
CA THR A 19 8.42 1.24 1.12
C THR A 19 8.21 -0.23 1.49
N HIS A 20 9.07 -1.12 1.01
CA HIS A 20 9.18 -2.52 1.46
C HIS A 20 10.32 -2.73 2.47
N CYS A 21 11.01 -1.66 2.89
CA CYS A 21 12.17 -1.73 3.79
C CYS A 21 11.84 -1.09 5.13
N ARG A 22 11.87 -1.87 6.21
CA ARG A 22 11.58 -1.40 7.58
C ARG A 22 12.49 -0.24 8.02
N ASP A 23 13.76 -0.25 7.63
CA ASP A 23 14.71 0.83 7.96
C ASP A 23 14.28 2.17 7.33
N VAL A 24 13.71 2.13 6.11
CA VAL A 24 13.18 3.33 5.43
C VAL A 24 11.91 3.82 6.13
N VAL A 25 11.04 2.92 6.60
CA VAL A 25 9.89 3.29 7.44
C VAL A 25 10.36 4.10 8.64
N VAL A 26 11.31 3.56 9.40
CA VAL A 26 11.86 4.23 10.59
C VAL A 26 12.53 5.55 10.24
N ALA A 27 13.34 5.60 9.17
CA ALA A 27 14.04 6.81 8.75
C ALA A 27 13.08 7.94 8.38
N VAL A 28 12.01 7.64 7.62
CA VAL A 28 10.98 8.63 7.23
C VAL A 28 10.23 9.16 8.44
N SER A 29 9.82 8.28 9.34
CA SER A 29 9.10 8.69 10.56
C SER A 29 9.99 9.52 11.49
N LYS A 30 11.26 9.15 11.66
CA LYS A 30 12.25 9.95 12.43
C LYS A 30 12.57 11.31 11.78
N ALA A 31 12.38 11.43 10.47
CA ALA A 31 12.51 12.70 9.76
C ALA A 31 11.27 13.60 9.86
N GLY A 32 10.23 13.20 10.59
CA GLY A 32 9.00 13.97 10.81
C GLY A 32 7.86 13.68 9.84
N GLY A 33 7.99 12.66 8.97
CA GLY A 33 6.94 12.14 8.11
C GLY A 33 6.25 10.90 8.68
N CYS A 34 5.65 10.08 7.81
CA CYS A 34 5.07 8.77 8.14
C CYS A 34 5.53 7.72 7.14
N GLY A 35 6.34 6.75 7.58
CA GLY A 35 6.70 5.61 6.77
C GLY A 35 5.57 4.57 6.73
N VAL A 36 5.33 3.96 5.56
CA VAL A 36 4.30 2.93 5.37
C VAL A 36 4.93 1.68 4.77
N LEU A 37 4.85 0.57 5.51
CA LEU A 37 5.40 -0.72 5.08
C LEU A 37 4.43 -1.47 4.17
N GLY A 38 4.89 -1.89 2.99
CA GLY A 38 4.12 -2.74 2.07
C GLY A 38 4.15 -4.20 2.52
N ALA A 39 3.00 -4.74 2.91
CA ALA A 39 2.88 -6.07 3.52
C ALA A 39 2.40 -7.18 2.58
N VAL A 40 1.92 -6.86 1.38
CA VAL A 40 1.22 -7.81 0.51
C VAL A 40 2.04 -9.06 0.13
N GLY A 41 3.36 -8.94 0.09
CA GLY A 41 4.29 -10.04 -0.23
C GLY A 41 4.79 -10.85 0.97
N MET A 42 4.28 -10.59 2.18
CA MET A 42 4.75 -11.19 3.44
C MET A 42 3.76 -12.25 3.95
N THR A 43 4.25 -13.21 4.73
CA THR A 43 3.36 -14.00 5.61
C THR A 43 3.00 -13.18 6.85
N PRO A 44 1.93 -13.56 7.60
CA PRO A 44 1.63 -12.92 8.88
C PRO A 44 2.82 -12.94 9.85
N GLU A 45 3.57 -14.05 9.90
CA GLU A 45 4.74 -14.19 10.76
C GLU A 45 5.89 -13.26 10.34
N GLN A 46 6.13 -13.13 9.03
CA GLN A 46 7.12 -12.17 8.51
C GLN A 46 6.72 -10.73 8.80
N LEU A 47 5.44 -10.40 8.64
CA LEU A 47 4.93 -9.07 8.98
C LEU A 47 5.11 -8.77 10.47
N GLU A 48 4.81 -9.73 11.36
CA GLU A 48 5.04 -9.60 12.80
C GLU A 48 6.51 -9.30 13.13
N GLU A 49 7.45 -10.02 12.49
CA GLU A 49 8.89 -9.80 12.68
C GLU A 49 9.32 -8.39 12.23
N GLU A 50 8.82 -7.93 11.07
CA GLU A 50 9.12 -6.60 10.54
C GLU A 50 8.54 -5.48 11.41
N LEU A 51 7.27 -5.62 11.85
CA LEU A 51 6.61 -4.61 12.67
C LEU A 51 7.22 -4.55 14.07
N LYS A 52 7.56 -5.68 14.66
CA LYS A 52 8.27 -5.71 15.95
C LYS A 52 9.62 -5.00 15.86
N TRP A 53 10.37 -5.24 14.79
CA TRP A 53 11.62 -4.52 14.57
C TRP A 53 11.40 -3.01 14.42
N ILE A 54 10.35 -2.58 13.68
CA ILE A 54 10.00 -1.17 13.55
C ILE A 54 9.68 -0.58 14.92
N ASP A 55 8.84 -1.23 15.72
CA ASP A 55 8.45 -0.77 17.06
C ASP A 55 9.68 -0.56 17.98
N ASP A 56 10.64 -1.48 17.90
CA ASP A 56 11.88 -1.41 18.70
C ASP A 56 12.81 -0.25 18.27
N HIS A 57 12.64 0.30 17.05
CA HIS A 57 13.57 1.29 16.47
C HIS A 57 12.96 2.66 16.16
N ILE A 58 11.62 2.79 16.21
CA ILE A 58 10.92 4.00 15.75
C ILE A 58 10.71 5.06 16.85
N ASP A 59 11.05 4.74 18.09
CA ASP A 59 10.91 5.65 19.26
C ASP A 59 9.45 6.14 19.49
N GLY A 60 8.46 5.30 19.17
CA GLY A 60 7.03 5.62 19.34
C GLY A 60 6.47 6.60 18.30
N LEU A 61 7.22 6.93 17.26
CA LEU A 61 6.76 7.79 16.17
C LEU A 61 5.74 7.09 15.27
N PRO A 62 4.88 7.84 14.55
CA PRO A 62 3.83 7.27 13.72
C PRO A 62 4.37 6.54 12.49
N TYR A 63 3.77 5.41 12.18
CA TYR A 63 4.01 4.65 10.96
C TYR A 63 2.74 3.90 10.52
N GLY A 64 2.79 3.26 9.37
CA GLY A 64 1.65 2.51 8.85
C GLY A 64 2.01 1.26 8.08
N VAL A 65 0.98 0.57 7.63
CA VAL A 65 1.06 -0.63 6.79
C VAL A 65 0.18 -0.46 5.55
N ASP A 66 0.62 -1.01 4.44
CA ASP A 66 -0.15 -1.07 3.19
C ASP A 66 -0.47 -2.52 2.85
N VAL A 67 -1.72 -2.77 2.52
CA VAL A 67 -2.23 -4.05 2.05
C VAL A 67 -2.88 -3.88 0.67
N LEU A 68 -3.16 -4.99 -0.01
CA LEU A 68 -3.76 -4.97 -1.33
C LEU A 68 -5.00 -5.86 -1.36
N ILE A 69 -6.18 -5.23 -1.29
CA ILE A 69 -7.47 -5.91 -1.29
C ILE A 69 -8.27 -5.44 -2.50
N PRO A 70 -8.22 -6.17 -3.63
CA PRO A 70 -8.90 -5.74 -4.85
C PRO A 70 -10.42 -5.94 -4.74
N ASN A 71 -11.20 -4.99 -5.24
CA ASN A 71 -12.68 -5.09 -5.29
C ASN A 71 -13.19 -6.11 -6.29
N LYS A 72 -12.43 -6.33 -7.36
CA LYS A 72 -12.77 -7.26 -8.44
C LYS A 72 -11.59 -8.19 -8.67
N MET A 73 -11.76 -9.46 -8.33
CA MET A 73 -10.91 -10.52 -8.85
C MET A 73 -11.58 -11.08 -10.10
N ALA A 74 -10.84 -11.20 -11.18
CA ALA A 74 -11.35 -11.61 -12.47
C ALA A 74 -12.02 -12.99 -12.47
N ASP A 75 -11.69 -13.86 -11.51
CA ASP A 75 -12.29 -15.19 -11.34
C ASP A 75 -12.13 -15.64 -9.88
N LYS A 76 -13.13 -15.36 -9.05
CA LYS A 76 -13.14 -15.78 -7.63
C LYS A 76 -13.06 -17.30 -7.44
N ASP A 77 -13.45 -18.08 -8.46
CA ASP A 77 -13.55 -19.53 -8.42
C ASP A 77 -12.37 -20.26 -9.10
N LYS A 78 -11.48 -19.57 -9.80
CA LYS A 78 -10.30 -20.20 -10.37
C LYS A 78 -9.16 -20.24 -9.36
N LYS A 79 -8.70 -21.45 -9.06
CA LYS A 79 -7.45 -21.65 -8.32
C LYS A 79 -6.33 -20.91 -9.08
N PHE A 80 -5.64 -20.03 -8.36
CA PHE A 80 -4.45 -19.38 -8.84
C PHE A 80 -3.40 -20.44 -9.14
N ASP A 81 -3.09 -20.59 -10.43
CA ASP A 81 -2.08 -21.53 -10.93
C ASP A 81 -0.80 -20.72 -11.24
N ALA A 82 0.08 -20.68 -10.25
CA ALA A 82 1.36 -19.96 -10.37
C ALA A 82 2.25 -20.54 -11.48
N GLU A 83 2.19 -21.86 -11.72
CA GLU A 83 2.98 -22.50 -12.77
C GLU A 83 2.47 -22.08 -14.16
N LYS A 84 1.15 -22.04 -14.33
CA LYS A 84 0.54 -21.58 -15.59
C LYS A 84 0.88 -20.12 -15.88
N LEU A 85 0.82 -19.23 -14.87
CA LEU A 85 1.20 -17.83 -15.05
C LEU A 85 2.70 -17.67 -15.36
N THR A 86 3.55 -18.42 -14.68
CA THR A 86 4.98 -18.43 -14.95
C THR A 86 5.28 -18.92 -16.38
N SER A 87 4.54 -19.92 -16.87
CA SER A 87 4.70 -20.43 -18.25
C SER A 87 4.24 -19.44 -19.34
N MET A 88 3.46 -18.43 -18.97
CA MET A 88 3.03 -17.35 -19.90
C MET A 88 4.09 -16.25 -20.06
N ILE A 89 5.10 -16.22 -19.20
CA ILE A 89 6.20 -15.24 -19.32
C ILE A 89 7.13 -15.70 -20.42
N PRO A 90 7.37 -14.89 -21.47
CA PRO A 90 8.32 -15.23 -22.53
C PRO A 90 9.71 -15.51 -21.98
N GLN A 91 10.39 -16.52 -22.53
CA GLN A 91 11.72 -16.94 -22.06
C GLN A 91 12.74 -15.79 -22.11
N GLU A 92 12.65 -14.90 -23.10
CA GLU A 92 13.53 -13.74 -23.25
C GLU A 92 13.61 -12.84 -22.00
N TYR A 93 12.50 -12.71 -21.24
CA TYR A 93 12.51 -11.93 -19.98
C TYR A 93 13.20 -12.67 -18.85
N ALA A 94 13.10 -14.00 -18.84
CA ALA A 94 13.83 -14.82 -17.86
C ALA A 94 15.34 -14.76 -18.11
N ASP A 95 15.73 -14.83 -19.38
CA ASP A 95 17.13 -14.74 -19.82
C ASP A 95 17.70 -13.34 -19.52
N PHE A 96 16.99 -12.28 -19.89
CA PHE A 96 17.39 -10.89 -19.58
C PHE A 96 17.58 -10.66 -18.08
N ARG A 97 16.68 -11.20 -17.26
CA ARG A 97 16.84 -11.12 -15.80
C ARG A 97 18.08 -11.86 -15.32
N ALA A 98 18.35 -13.06 -15.86
CA ALA A 98 19.54 -13.85 -15.51
C ALA A 98 20.82 -13.10 -15.86
N ASP A 99 20.89 -12.49 -17.04
CA ASP A 99 22.03 -11.68 -17.50
C ASP A 99 22.28 -10.47 -16.57
N ILE A 100 21.21 -9.80 -16.10
CA ILE A 100 21.37 -8.68 -15.15
C ILE A 100 21.93 -9.17 -13.81
N LEU A 101 21.41 -10.29 -13.28
CA LEU A 101 21.88 -10.85 -12.01
C LEU A 101 23.36 -11.25 -12.10
N GLU A 102 23.75 -11.93 -13.18
CA GLU A 102 25.14 -12.32 -13.43
C GLU A 102 26.06 -11.08 -13.54
N LYS A 103 25.62 -10.06 -14.29
CA LYS A 103 26.37 -8.80 -14.46
C LYS A 103 26.65 -8.06 -13.13
N HIS A 104 25.81 -8.26 -12.13
CA HIS A 104 25.88 -7.59 -10.83
C HIS A 104 26.31 -8.53 -9.70
N ASP A 105 26.82 -9.72 -10.01
CA ASP A 105 27.26 -10.74 -9.04
C ASP A 105 26.19 -11.10 -7.99
N ILE A 106 24.91 -11.10 -8.40
CA ILE A 106 23.78 -11.45 -7.54
C ILE A 106 23.44 -12.92 -7.71
N GLU A 107 23.53 -13.71 -6.64
CA GLU A 107 23.23 -15.13 -6.70
C GLU A 107 21.75 -15.42 -6.95
N ALA A 108 21.47 -16.37 -7.88
CA ALA A 108 20.11 -16.79 -8.25
C ALA A 108 19.28 -17.38 -7.09
N ASN A 109 19.90 -17.67 -5.94
CA ASN A 109 19.22 -18.16 -4.74
C ASN A 109 18.23 -17.14 -4.14
N GLU A 110 18.45 -15.83 -4.35
CA GLU A 110 17.50 -14.78 -3.99
C GLU A 110 16.20 -14.85 -4.80
N LEU A 111 16.22 -15.51 -5.98
CA LEU A 111 15.01 -15.73 -6.81
C LEU A 111 13.99 -16.67 -6.16
N ARG A 112 14.39 -17.53 -5.22
CA ARG A 112 13.42 -18.31 -4.42
C ARG A 112 12.53 -17.40 -3.60
N THR A 113 13.10 -16.33 -3.05
CA THR A 113 12.37 -15.31 -2.27
C THR A 113 11.31 -14.60 -3.13
N ILE A 114 11.64 -14.27 -4.38
CA ILE A 114 10.70 -13.60 -5.31
C ILE A 114 9.52 -14.52 -5.68
N LYS A 115 9.77 -15.81 -5.98
CA LYS A 115 8.69 -16.78 -6.23
C LYS A 115 7.77 -16.95 -5.02
N THR A 116 8.35 -16.97 -3.84
CA THR A 116 7.61 -17.08 -2.58
C THR A 116 6.77 -15.83 -2.31
N ALA A 117 7.34 -14.63 -2.51
CA ALA A 117 6.61 -13.37 -2.38
C ALA A 117 5.43 -13.26 -3.36
N ALA A 118 5.60 -13.68 -4.63
CA ALA A 118 4.51 -13.69 -5.60
C ALA A 118 3.37 -14.65 -5.21
N THR A 119 3.69 -15.78 -4.57
CA THR A 119 2.69 -16.72 -4.06
C THR A 119 1.90 -16.11 -2.91
N TYR A 120 2.58 -15.50 -1.93
CA TYR A 120 1.93 -14.81 -0.81
C TYR A 120 1.11 -13.61 -1.28
N MET A 121 1.61 -12.85 -2.24
CA MET A 121 0.87 -11.75 -2.85
C MET A 121 -0.49 -12.20 -3.39
N ALA A 122 -0.53 -13.36 -4.08
CA ALA A 122 -1.78 -13.91 -4.59
C ALA A 122 -2.73 -14.41 -3.49
N GLU A 123 -2.21 -14.93 -2.39
CA GLU A 123 -3.00 -15.35 -1.24
C GLU A 123 -3.51 -14.15 -0.44
N ASN A 124 -2.67 -13.18 -0.20
CA ASN A 124 -2.96 -11.99 0.60
C ASN A 124 -3.92 -11.00 -0.09
N THR A 125 -4.13 -11.13 -1.41
CA THR A 125 -5.19 -10.39 -2.12
C THR A 125 -6.59 -10.99 -1.89
N LYS A 126 -6.68 -12.20 -1.32
CA LYS A 126 -7.97 -12.80 -0.91
C LYS A 126 -8.36 -12.27 0.48
N ALA A 127 -9.67 -12.31 0.78
CA ALA A 127 -10.19 -11.77 2.03
C ALA A 127 -9.56 -12.41 3.30
N ASP A 128 -9.34 -13.71 3.30
CA ASP A 128 -8.79 -14.40 4.47
C ASP A 128 -7.31 -14.07 4.69
N GLY A 129 -6.51 -14.06 3.61
CA GLY A 129 -5.10 -13.67 3.69
C GLY A 129 -4.93 -12.21 4.10
N ALA A 130 -5.73 -11.31 3.50
CA ALA A 130 -5.73 -9.90 3.88
C ALA A 130 -6.12 -9.68 5.35
N LYS A 131 -7.13 -10.41 5.86
CA LYS A 131 -7.51 -10.34 7.28
C LYS A 131 -6.39 -10.79 8.19
N ALA A 132 -5.68 -11.87 7.87
CA ALA A 132 -4.56 -12.34 8.68
C ALA A 132 -3.44 -11.29 8.78
N LEU A 133 -3.13 -10.59 7.68
CA LEU A 133 -2.18 -9.47 7.71
C LEU A 133 -2.70 -8.29 8.53
N LEU A 134 -3.99 -7.96 8.42
CA LEU A 134 -4.59 -6.86 9.17
C LEU A 134 -4.65 -7.16 10.68
N ASP A 135 -4.94 -8.40 11.06
CA ASP A 135 -4.93 -8.81 12.47
C ASP A 135 -3.54 -8.59 13.10
N VAL A 136 -2.47 -8.91 12.37
CA VAL A 136 -1.09 -8.60 12.79
C VAL A 136 -0.88 -7.09 12.83
N ALA A 137 -1.18 -6.37 11.75
CA ALA A 137 -0.93 -4.93 11.66
C ALA A 137 -1.63 -4.15 12.78
N PHE A 138 -2.88 -4.48 13.10
CA PHE A 138 -3.62 -3.82 14.18
C PHE A 138 -3.21 -4.24 15.60
N SER A 139 -2.37 -5.26 15.76
CA SER A 139 -1.76 -5.58 17.06
C SER A 139 -0.56 -4.67 17.40
N HIS A 140 -0.09 -3.89 16.41
CA HIS A 140 0.99 -2.90 16.54
C HIS A 140 0.46 -1.46 16.58
N PRO A 141 1.23 -0.47 17.08
CA PRO A 141 0.78 0.90 17.26
C PRO A 141 0.76 1.72 15.96
N ILE A 142 0.32 1.13 14.86
CA ILE A 142 0.22 1.82 13.56
C ILE A 142 -0.79 2.97 13.62
N LYS A 143 -0.58 4.02 12.82
CA LYS A 143 -1.47 5.19 12.71
C LYS A 143 -2.28 5.21 11.44
N ILE A 144 -1.81 4.52 10.41
CA ILE A 144 -2.47 4.46 9.11
C ILE A 144 -2.40 3.04 8.55
N ILE A 145 -3.48 2.60 7.95
CA ILE A 145 -3.56 1.39 7.16
C ILE A 145 -4.05 1.76 5.75
N ALA A 146 -3.29 1.43 4.72
CA ALA A 146 -3.62 1.76 3.35
C ALA A 146 -4.13 0.53 2.57
N ASN A 147 -5.06 0.74 1.64
CA ASN A 147 -5.42 -0.23 0.62
C ASN A 147 -4.94 0.24 -0.74
N ALA A 148 -3.98 -0.46 -1.31
CA ALA A 148 -3.34 -0.07 -2.57
C ALA A 148 -4.26 -0.21 -3.80
N LEU A 149 -5.36 -0.97 -3.75
CA LEU A 149 -6.17 -1.24 -4.93
C LEU A 149 -7.67 -1.30 -4.65
N GLY A 150 -8.36 -0.25 -5.08
CA GLY A 150 -9.82 -0.16 -5.01
C GLY A 150 -10.36 0.36 -3.69
N VAL A 151 -11.69 0.29 -3.53
CA VAL A 151 -12.38 0.72 -2.30
C VAL A 151 -12.12 -0.31 -1.21
N PRO A 152 -11.62 0.07 -0.02
CA PRO A 152 -11.47 -0.86 1.09
C PRO A 152 -12.81 -1.51 1.43
N PRO A 153 -12.85 -2.82 1.74
CA PRO A 153 -14.09 -3.45 2.17
C PRO A 153 -14.55 -2.89 3.53
N ASP A 154 -15.87 -2.92 3.78
CA ASP A 154 -16.48 -2.36 5.00
C ASP A 154 -15.84 -2.89 6.29
N TRP A 155 -15.47 -4.17 6.31
CA TRP A 155 -14.82 -4.77 7.47
C TRP A 155 -13.42 -4.19 7.75
N MET A 156 -12.64 -3.81 6.72
CA MET A 156 -11.35 -3.13 6.91
C MET A 156 -11.55 -1.71 7.48
N VAL A 157 -12.52 -0.98 6.96
CA VAL A 157 -12.87 0.36 7.47
C VAL A 157 -13.33 0.28 8.93
N GLN A 158 -14.12 -0.75 9.27
CA GLN A 158 -14.57 -0.98 10.64
C GLN A 158 -13.40 -1.33 11.57
N MET A 159 -12.49 -2.22 11.16
CA MET A 159 -11.27 -2.54 11.93
C MET A 159 -10.41 -1.29 12.18
N GLY A 160 -10.26 -0.41 11.20
CA GLY A 160 -9.55 0.87 11.38
C GLY A 160 -10.20 1.72 12.48
N LYS A 161 -11.53 1.84 12.47
CA LYS A 161 -12.28 2.59 13.50
C LYS A 161 -12.14 1.97 14.89
N ASP A 162 -12.28 0.64 14.99
CA ASP A 162 -12.22 -0.09 16.26
C ASP A 162 -10.84 0.03 16.92
N ASN A 163 -9.77 0.16 16.12
CA ASN A 163 -8.39 0.31 16.58
C ASN A 163 -7.88 1.76 16.58
N ASN A 164 -8.73 2.76 16.25
CA ASN A 164 -8.35 4.16 16.11
C ASN A 164 -7.19 4.40 15.11
N VAL A 165 -7.15 3.61 14.03
CA VAL A 165 -6.20 3.70 12.92
C VAL A 165 -6.88 4.31 11.71
N LYS A 166 -6.22 5.25 11.03
CA LYS A 166 -6.77 5.91 9.84
C LYS A 166 -6.70 4.99 8.63
N VAL A 167 -7.81 4.88 7.91
CA VAL A 167 -7.88 4.08 6.69
C VAL A 167 -7.62 4.98 5.48
N ALA A 168 -6.58 4.66 4.72
CA ALA A 168 -6.24 5.31 3.46
C ALA A 168 -6.54 4.40 2.27
N ALA A 169 -6.82 4.99 1.11
CA ALA A 169 -6.99 4.22 -0.11
C ALA A 169 -6.46 4.95 -1.34
N LEU A 170 -5.82 4.19 -2.24
CA LEU A 170 -5.25 4.70 -3.48
C LEU A 170 -6.32 4.79 -4.57
N LEU A 171 -6.22 5.85 -5.39
CA LEU A 171 -7.15 6.09 -6.48
C LEU A 171 -6.50 6.84 -7.65
N GLY A 172 -7.07 6.68 -8.85
CA GLY A 172 -6.63 7.35 -10.07
C GLY A 172 -7.75 8.05 -10.84
N THR A 173 -8.95 8.23 -10.24
CA THR A 173 -10.08 8.96 -10.85
C THR A 173 -10.98 9.62 -9.81
N ALA A 174 -11.65 10.72 -10.18
CA ALA A 174 -12.62 11.38 -9.32
C ALA A 174 -13.79 10.46 -8.87
N GLN A 175 -14.23 9.55 -9.76
CA GLN A 175 -15.31 8.61 -9.41
C GLN A 175 -14.84 7.60 -8.33
N HIS A 176 -13.58 7.16 -8.36
CA HIS A 176 -13.02 6.31 -7.32
C HIS A 176 -12.99 7.06 -5.98
N ALA A 177 -12.61 8.34 -5.98
CA ALA A 177 -12.60 9.18 -4.77
C ALA A 177 -13.98 9.27 -4.12
N ILE A 178 -15.02 9.55 -4.91
CA ILE A 178 -16.41 9.59 -4.42
C ILE A 178 -16.81 8.26 -3.77
N ASN A 179 -16.47 7.15 -4.40
CA ASN A 179 -16.79 5.82 -3.87
C ASN A 179 -16.06 5.53 -2.55
N GLN A 180 -14.79 5.92 -2.45
CA GLN A 180 -13.98 5.74 -1.23
C GLN A 180 -14.48 6.62 -0.08
N VAL A 181 -14.81 7.90 -0.34
CA VAL A 181 -15.39 8.79 0.68
C VAL A 181 -16.72 8.21 1.20
N LYS A 182 -17.59 7.71 0.32
CA LYS A 182 -18.84 7.05 0.72
C LYS A 182 -18.64 5.78 1.52
N ALA A 183 -17.54 5.06 1.30
CA ALA A 183 -17.16 3.90 2.08
C ALA A 183 -16.57 4.24 3.46
N GLY A 184 -16.30 5.51 3.74
CA GLY A 184 -15.78 5.98 5.01
C GLY A 184 -14.26 5.94 5.14
N VAL A 185 -13.53 6.06 4.03
CA VAL A 185 -12.07 6.21 4.01
C VAL A 185 -11.69 7.56 4.62
N ASP A 186 -10.67 7.58 5.47
CA ASP A 186 -10.22 8.78 6.18
C ASP A 186 -9.25 9.64 5.36
N ILE A 187 -8.47 9.03 4.45
CA ILE A 187 -7.41 9.66 3.66
C ILE A 187 -7.44 9.13 2.23
N LEU A 188 -7.46 10.02 1.25
CA LEU A 188 -7.37 9.67 -0.17
C LEU A 188 -5.93 9.81 -0.67
N VAL A 189 -5.37 8.75 -1.27
CA VAL A 189 -4.06 8.81 -1.95
C VAL A 189 -4.32 8.88 -3.45
N VAL A 190 -4.15 10.07 -4.01
CA VAL A 190 -4.49 10.40 -5.40
C VAL A 190 -3.26 10.30 -6.28
N SER A 191 -3.24 9.32 -7.19
CA SER A 191 -2.10 9.02 -8.05
C SER A 191 -2.41 9.33 -9.52
N GLY A 192 -1.69 10.31 -10.09
CA GLY A 192 -1.77 10.63 -11.51
C GLY A 192 -0.90 9.73 -12.39
N THR A 193 -0.90 9.99 -13.70
CA THR A 193 -0.12 9.21 -14.70
C THR A 193 1.38 9.23 -14.48
N GLU A 194 1.89 10.21 -13.74
CA GLU A 194 3.32 10.36 -13.42
C GLU A 194 3.77 9.44 -12.28
N ALA A 195 2.82 8.75 -11.64
CA ALA A 195 3.13 7.73 -10.63
C ALA A 195 3.68 6.45 -11.29
N GLY A 196 4.48 5.69 -10.54
CA GLY A 196 4.88 4.35 -10.93
C GLY A 196 3.75 3.32 -10.71
N GLY A 197 3.83 2.17 -11.40
CA GLY A 197 2.90 1.05 -11.24
C GLY A 197 1.52 1.28 -11.86
N HIS A 198 0.48 0.85 -11.16
CA HIS A 198 -0.91 0.99 -11.63
C HIS A 198 -1.44 2.39 -11.34
N CYS A 199 -1.54 3.21 -12.34
CA CYS A 199 -2.07 4.58 -12.25
C CYS A 199 -3.21 4.82 -13.25
N GLY A 200 -3.92 5.95 -13.05
CA GLY A 200 -4.96 6.40 -13.99
C GLY A 200 -4.39 7.03 -15.25
N SER A 201 -5.27 7.56 -16.11
CA SER A 201 -4.90 8.22 -17.37
C SER A 201 -4.87 9.75 -17.28
N VAL A 202 -5.10 10.31 -16.09
CA VAL A 202 -5.13 11.76 -15.84
C VAL A 202 -3.86 12.17 -15.12
N SER A 203 -3.24 13.27 -15.55
CA SER A 203 -2.03 13.78 -14.90
C SER A 203 -2.29 14.26 -13.47
N THR A 204 -1.30 14.16 -12.61
CA THR A 204 -1.39 14.55 -11.18
C THR A 204 -1.88 15.99 -11.02
N MET A 205 -1.35 16.93 -11.81
CA MET A 205 -1.74 18.35 -11.77
C MET A 205 -3.22 18.60 -12.09
N VAL A 206 -3.85 17.75 -12.89
CA VAL A 206 -5.26 17.84 -13.25
C VAL A 206 -6.13 17.03 -12.29
N LEU A 207 -5.68 15.82 -11.94
CA LEU A 207 -6.44 14.89 -11.12
C LEU A 207 -6.69 15.41 -9.69
N ILE A 208 -5.69 16.02 -9.06
CA ILE A 208 -5.82 16.51 -7.68
C ILE A 208 -6.95 17.53 -7.51
N PRO A 209 -7.00 18.64 -8.27
CA PRO A 209 -8.10 19.59 -8.15
C PRO A 209 -9.45 19.00 -8.59
N GLU A 210 -9.47 18.11 -9.60
CA GLU A 210 -10.69 17.40 -10.02
C GLU A 210 -11.25 16.54 -8.88
N VAL A 211 -10.41 15.74 -8.21
CA VAL A 211 -10.80 14.93 -7.06
C VAL A 211 -11.28 15.81 -5.92
N HIS A 212 -10.53 16.86 -5.57
CA HIS A 212 -10.92 17.78 -4.50
C HIS A 212 -12.31 18.37 -4.74
N GLN A 213 -12.58 18.84 -5.94
CA GLN A 213 -13.91 19.37 -6.30
C GLN A 213 -14.99 18.30 -6.25
N ALA A 214 -14.71 17.10 -6.74
CA ALA A 214 -15.68 16.02 -6.83
C ALA A 214 -16.15 15.48 -5.47
N ILE A 215 -15.29 15.52 -4.46
CA ILE A 215 -15.62 15.00 -3.12
C ILE A 215 -16.34 16.02 -2.23
N GLN A 216 -16.31 17.31 -2.55
CA GLN A 216 -16.91 18.39 -1.72
C GLN A 216 -18.35 18.09 -1.25
N PRO A 217 -19.25 17.53 -2.09
CA PRO A 217 -20.62 17.22 -1.65
C PRO A 217 -20.72 16.06 -0.64
N TYR A 218 -19.65 15.28 -0.48
CA TYR A 218 -19.64 14.02 0.29
C TYR A 218 -18.83 14.11 1.59
N GLY A 219 -17.95 15.08 1.71
CA GLY A 219 -17.15 15.29 2.92
C GLY A 219 -15.83 16.01 2.65
N ASP A 220 -15.19 16.47 3.72
CA ASP A 220 -13.87 17.08 3.72
C ASP A 220 -12.81 16.04 4.08
N VAL A 221 -12.52 15.11 3.15
CA VAL A 221 -11.50 14.08 3.30
C VAL A 221 -10.16 14.60 2.76
N PRO A 222 -9.08 14.54 3.53
CA PRO A 222 -7.77 15.02 3.10
C PRO A 222 -7.18 14.16 1.98
N ILE A 223 -6.40 14.82 1.11
CA ILE A 223 -5.77 14.23 -0.05
C ILE A 223 -4.24 14.22 0.16
N LEU A 224 -3.64 13.06 -0.05
CA LEU A 224 -2.21 12.87 -0.30
C LEU A 224 -2.00 12.79 -1.81
N ALA A 225 -1.22 13.69 -2.36
CA ALA A 225 -0.87 13.69 -3.77
C ALA A 225 0.31 12.75 -4.04
N ALA A 226 0.21 11.94 -5.09
CA ALA A 226 1.26 11.03 -5.50
C ALA A 226 1.45 11.07 -7.02
N GLY A 227 2.71 10.88 -7.46
CA GLY A 227 3.08 10.84 -8.88
C GLY A 227 3.70 12.13 -9.37
N GLY A 228 5.03 12.08 -9.65
CA GLY A 228 5.80 13.19 -10.20
C GLY A 228 6.01 14.39 -9.26
N ILE A 229 5.85 14.18 -7.96
CA ILE A 229 6.08 15.20 -6.92
C ILE A 229 7.42 14.91 -6.27
N ALA A 230 8.38 15.88 -6.34
CA ALA A 230 9.73 15.78 -5.79
C ALA A 230 10.09 17.06 -5.03
#